data_f1a18252c614c8cb8fd5f1899b07b2c3
#
_entry.id   f1a18252c614c8cb8fd5f1899b07b2c3
#
_cell.length_a   1.000
_cell.length_b   1.000
_cell.length_c   1.000
_cell.angle_alpha   90.00
_cell.angle_beta   90.00
_cell.angle_gamma   90.00
#
_symmetry.space_group_name_H-M   'P 1'
#
loop_
_entity.id
_entity.type
_entity.pdbx_description
1 polymer ?
#
loop_
_entity_poly.entity_id
_entity_poly.type
_entity_poly.pdbx_seq_one_letter_code
_entity_poly.pdbx_strand_id
1 'polypeptide(L)'
;MTRLDAILWRMEAAVGPAPALKSLIAKGAPREHAAVGMQCLQYVNAPVLRLRAARISRRRFADVLLFSVTSAELAVLVVLTPTFTLIDWIYVSQHVLVLGIALLRRPPQTHDYSLATSAAVVVSYAYPYAQVALLGWVPGEPGWPSAGLVLVTIAAFLSLASLLSLGRSFGIRPALRRLVTTGPYRFVRHPMYLSYILGDVGYNLQEWNVGTVLLVLVGWTSLLYRIRAEDRVLSGDAAWHSYADQVRYRLLPGLW
;
A
#
# COMPACT_ATOMS: atom_id res chain seq x y z
N MET A 1 -3.21 -45.37 6.80
CA MET A 1 -3.62 -44.19 6.01
C MET A 1 -3.52 -44.55 4.55
N THR A 2 -4.63 -44.63 3.87
CA THR A 2 -4.66 -44.96 2.44
C THR A 2 -4.22 -43.75 1.61
N ARG A 3 -3.78 -43.99 0.36
CA ARG A 3 -3.46 -42.88 -0.58
C ARG A 3 -4.63 -41.89 -0.73
N LEU A 4 -5.84 -42.36 -0.54
CA LEU A 4 -7.07 -41.57 -0.59
C LEU A 4 -7.17 -40.59 0.60
N ASP A 5 -6.80 -41.05 1.82
CA ASP A 5 -6.82 -40.20 3.03
C ASP A 5 -5.83 -39.03 2.95
N ALA A 6 -4.67 -39.27 2.35
CA ALA A 6 -3.66 -38.24 2.15
C ALA A 6 -4.11 -37.18 1.10
N ILE A 7 -4.85 -37.60 0.06
CA ILE A 7 -5.40 -36.67 -0.95
C ILE A 7 -6.55 -35.88 -0.33
N LEU A 8 -7.43 -36.48 0.41
CA LEU A 8 -8.56 -35.83 1.09
C LEU A 8 -8.05 -34.81 2.13
N TRP A 9 -7.03 -35.16 2.92
CA TRP A 9 -6.41 -34.26 3.89
C TRP A 9 -5.79 -33.03 3.21
N ARG A 10 -5.09 -33.20 2.08
CA ARG A 10 -4.56 -32.08 1.28
C ARG A 10 -5.66 -31.22 0.67
N MET A 11 -6.78 -31.80 0.30
CA MET A 11 -7.94 -31.07 -0.23
C MET A 11 -8.68 -30.31 0.87
N GLU A 12 -8.84 -30.85 2.06
CA GLU A 12 -9.41 -30.15 3.23
C GLU A 12 -8.54 -28.97 3.66
N ALA A 13 -7.22 -29.14 3.66
CA ALA A 13 -6.28 -28.06 3.98
C ALA A 13 -6.32 -26.92 2.93
N ALA A 14 -6.72 -27.22 1.69
CA ALA A 14 -6.77 -26.26 0.60
C ALA A 14 -8.12 -25.54 0.44
N VAL A 15 -9.24 -26.15 0.83
CA VAL A 15 -10.61 -25.71 0.49
C VAL A 15 -11.50 -25.46 1.72
N GLY A 16 -11.10 -25.97 2.91
CA GLY A 16 -11.93 -26.00 4.12
C GLY A 16 -12.91 -27.19 4.15
N PRO A 17 -13.60 -27.43 5.25
CA PRO A 17 -14.42 -28.63 5.42
C PRO A 17 -15.61 -28.62 4.46
N ALA A 18 -15.71 -29.66 3.63
CA ALA A 18 -16.88 -29.96 2.83
C ALA A 18 -17.69 -31.05 3.53
N PRO A 19 -18.65 -30.72 4.40
CA PRO A 19 -19.38 -31.72 5.22
C PRO A 19 -20.18 -32.74 4.40
N ALA A 20 -20.59 -32.37 3.18
CA ALA A 20 -21.36 -33.24 2.30
C ALA A 20 -20.52 -34.40 1.73
N LEU A 21 -19.22 -34.21 1.47
CA LEU A 21 -18.38 -35.27 0.90
C LEU A 21 -18.01 -36.32 1.95
N LYS A 22 -17.79 -35.93 3.21
CA LYS A 22 -17.55 -36.88 4.33
C LYS A 22 -18.74 -37.78 4.57
N SER A 23 -19.96 -37.27 4.45
CA SER A 23 -21.18 -38.03 4.63
C SER A 23 -21.41 -39.08 3.53
N LEU A 24 -21.02 -38.78 2.29
CA LEU A 24 -21.12 -39.68 1.16
C LEU A 24 -20.10 -40.85 1.22
N ILE A 25 -18.87 -40.56 1.62
CA ILE A 25 -17.81 -41.56 1.77
C ILE A 25 -18.10 -42.49 2.96
N ALA A 26 -18.61 -41.95 4.06
CA ALA A 26 -18.99 -42.74 5.24
C ALA A 26 -20.17 -43.71 5.00
N LYS A 27 -20.98 -43.47 3.96
CA LYS A 27 -22.12 -44.31 3.57
C LYS A 27 -21.79 -45.40 2.55
N GLY A 28 -20.52 -45.63 2.22
CA GLY A 28 -20.10 -46.73 1.34
C GLY A 28 -20.55 -46.59 -0.12
N ALA A 29 -20.62 -45.38 -0.65
CA ALA A 29 -21.07 -45.11 -2.01
C ALA A 29 -20.20 -45.83 -3.08
N PRO A 30 -20.77 -46.37 -4.16
CA PRO A 30 -20.05 -47.06 -5.23
C PRO A 30 -18.99 -46.13 -5.87
N ARG A 31 -17.87 -46.71 -6.32
CA ARG A 31 -16.72 -45.99 -6.90
C ARG A 31 -17.09 -45.07 -8.07
N GLU A 32 -18.17 -45.37 -8.80
CA GLU A 32 -18.67 -44.51 -9.89
C GLU A 32 -19.19 -43.16 -9.39
N HIS A 33 -19.81 -43.10 -8.22
CA HIS A 33 -20.28 -41.86 -7.61
C HIS A 33 -19.14 -40.98 -7.07
N ALA A 34 -18.02 -41.61 -6.71
CA ALA A 34 -16.80 -40.87 -6.33
C ALA A 34 -16.15 -40.15 -7.53
N ALA A 35 -16.21 -40.77 -8.73
CA ALA A 35 -15.70 -40.16 -9.96
C ALA A 35 -16.55 -38.94 -10.39
N VAL A 36 -17.88 -39.05 -10.31
CA VAL A 36 -18.81 -37.94 -10.59
C VAL A 36 -18.63 -36.81 -9.55
N GLY A 37 -18.47 -37.15 -8.27
CA GLY A 37 -18.16 -36.18 -7.21
C GLY A 37 -16.83 -35.44 -7.44
N MET A 38 -15.80 -36.13 -7.95
CA MET A 38 -14.52 -35.53 -8.31
C MET A 38 -14.62 -34.60 -9.54
N GLN A 39 -15.42 -34.99 -10.54
CA GLN A 39 -15.70 -34.11 -11.69
C GLN A 39 -16.49 -32.86 -11.28
N CYS A 40 -17.50 -32.98 -10.44
CA CYS A 40 -18.24 -31.84 -9.89
C CYS A 40 -17.33 -30.91 -9.05
N LEU A 41 -16.41 -31.47 -8.25
CA LEU A 41 -15.43 -30.66 -7.50
C LEU A 41 -14.42 -29.94 -8.41
N GLN A 42 -14.04 -30.54 -9.54
CA GLN A 42 -13.20 -29.84 -10.54
C GLN A 42 -13.95 -28.66 -11.18
N TYR A 43 -15.24 -28.79 -11.47
CA TYR A 43 -16.06 -27.73 -12.02
C TYR A 43 -16.35 -26.60 -11.03
N VAL A 44 -16.58 -26.92 -9.76
CA VAL A 44 -16.83 -25.93 -8.69
C VAL A 44 -15.54 -25.22 -8.27
N ASN A 45 -14.41 -25.93 -8.25
CA ASN A 45 -13.13 -25.37 -7.80
C ASN A 45 -12.34 -24.64 -8.89
N ALA A 46 -12.62 -24.90 -10.18
CA ALA A 46 -11.94 -24.21 -11.29
C ALA A 46 -12.07 -22.69 -11.23
N PRO A 47 -13.23 -22.07 -10.98
CA PRO A 47 -13.35 -20.63 -10.81
C PRO A 47 -12.65 -20.15 -9.53
N VAL A 48 -12.72 -20.89 -8.42
CA VAL A 48 -12.04 -20.54 -7.17
C VAL A 48 -10.51 -20.59 -7.31
N LEU A 49 -9.99 -21.62 -7.99
CA LEU A 49 -8.56 -21.72 -8.29
C LEU A 49 -8.10 -20.63 -9.26
N ARG A 50 -8.90 -20.29 -10.26
CA ARG A 50 -8.62 -19.17 -11.18
C ARG A 50 -8.62 -17.82 -10.44
N LEU A 51 -9.57 -17.60 -9.54
CA LEU A 51 -9.63 -16.38 -8.71
C LEU A 51 -8.44 -16.31 -7.74
N ARG A 52 -8.01 -17.42 -7.15
CA ARG A 52 -6.79 -17.48 -6.31
C ARG A 52 -5.53 -17.22 -7.14
N ALA A 53 -5.39 -17.84 -8.30
CA ALA A 53 -4.26 -17.61 -9.20
C ALA A 53 -4.20 -16.17 -9.71
N ALA A 54 -5.35 -15.58 -10.10
CA ALA A 54 -5.44 -14.18 -10.48
C ALA A 54 -5.10 -13.23 -9.32
N ARG A 55 -5.50 -13.56 -8.10
CA ARG A 55 -5.16 -12.78 -6.89
C ARG A 55 -3.66 -12.85 -6.58
N ILE A 56 -3.04 -14.01 -6.71
CA ILE A 56 -1.58 -14.18 -6.54
C ILE A 56 -0.82 -13.43 -7.63
N SER A 57 -1.27 -13.48 -8.88
CA SER A 57 -0.69 -12.75 -10.01
C SER A 57 -0.75 -11.23 -9.81
N ARG A 58 -1.92 -10.69 -9.45
CA ARG A 58 -2.09 -9.25 -9.16
C ARG A 58 -1.24 -8.77 -7.99
N ARG A 59 -1.07 -9.62 -6.98
CA ARG A 59 -0.20 -9.31 -5.83
C ARG A 59 1.25 -9.24 -6.24
N ARG A 60 1.77 -10.23 -6.98
CA ARG A 60 3.13 -10.23 -7.50
C ARG A 60 3.39 -9.02 -8.41
N PHE A 61 2.42 -8.68 -9.25
CA PHE A 61 2.51 -7.48 -10.08
C PHE A 61 2.67 -6.19 -9.25
N ALA A 62 1.87 -6.02 -8.19
CA ALA A 62 1.99 -4.85 -7.31
C ALA A 62 3.32 -4.81 -6.53
N ASP A 63 3.89 -5.97 -6.20
CA ASP A 63 5.20 -6.07 -5.55
C ASP A 63 6.33 -5.71 -6.53
N VAL A 64 6.26 -6.24 -7.75
CA VAL A 64 7.21 -5.94 -8.83
C VAL A 64 7.14 -4.46 -9.19
N LEU A 65 5.93 -3.91 -9.33
CA LEU A 65 5.74 -2.49 -9.65
C LEU A 65 6.35 -1.59 -8.55
N LEU A 66 6.05 -1.87 -7.27
CA LEU A 66 6.65 -1.13 -6.15
C LEU A 66 8.17 -1.17 -6.21
N PHE A 67 8.73 -2.36 -6.36
CA PHE A 67 10.18 -2.55 -6.41
C PHE A 67 10.79 -1.80 -7.60
N SER A 68 10.20 -1.94 -8.80
CA SER A 68 10.71 -1.30 -10.02
C SER A 68 10.64 0.22 -9.96
N VAL A 69 9.51 0.78 -9.51
CA VAL A 69 9.34 2.23 -9.38
C VAL A 69 10.34 2.78 -8.35
N THR A 70 10.40 2.19 -7.16
CA THR A 70 11.33 2.66 -6.11
C THR A 70 12.80 2.52 -6.53
N SER A 71 13.14 1.46 -7.28
CA SER A 71 14.51 1.31 -7.81
C SER A 71 14.84 2.37 -8.87
N ALA A 72 13.88 2.69 -9.74
CA ALA A 72 14.05 3.75 -10.74
C ALA A 72 14.19 5.13 -10.07
N GLU A 73 13.36 5.44 -9.06
CA GLU A 73 13.44 6.67 -8.27
C GLU A 73 14.81 6.81 -7.60
N LEU A 74 15.28 5.75 -6.95
CA LEU A 74 16.59 5.75 -6.31
C LEU A 74 17.72 5.95 -7.33
N ALA A 75 17.65 5.30 -8.49
CA ALA A 75 18.63 5.46 -9.55
C ALA A 75 18.64 6.89 -10.09
N VAL A 76 17.48 7.48 -10.34
CA VAL A 76 17.35 8.89 -10.78
C VAL A 76 17.95 9.84 -9.74
N LEU A 77 17.60 9.66 -8.46
CA LEU A 77 18.16 10.48 -7.38
C LEU A 77 19.68 10.40 -7.34
N VAL A 78 20.24 9.20 -7.37
CA VAL A 78 21.70 8.99 -7.28
C VAL A 78 22.43 9.53 -8.51
N VAL A 79 21.87 9.37 -9.71
CA VAL A 79 22.52 9.79 -10.96
C VAL A 79 22.44 11.30 -11.19
N LEU A 80 21.30 11.92 -10.82
CA LEU A 80 21.07 13.33 -11.11
C LEU A 80 21.50 14.28 -9.99
N THR A 81 21.86 13.77 -8.81
CA THR A 81 22.30 14.59 -7.68
C THR A 81 23.83 14.64 -7.63
N PRO A 82 24.47 15.73 -8.03
CA PRO A 82 25.93 15.83 -8.10
C PRO A 82 26.58 15.91 -6.71
N THR A 83 25.89 16.49 -5.74
CA THR A 83 26.33 16.59 -4.34
C THR A 83 25.17 16.28 -3.41
N PHE A 84 25.39 15.33 -2.49
CA PHE A 84 24.34 14.88 -1.57
C PHE A 84 24.27 15.79 -0.35
N THR A 85 23.09 16.33 -0.09
CA THR A 85 22.72 16.99 1.17
C THR A 85 22.22 15.97 2.21
N LEU A 86 22.00 16.42 3.45
CA LEU A 86 21.38 15.59 4.48
C LEU A 86 20.00 15.06 4.04
N ILE A 87 19.23 15.88 3.34
CA ILE A 87 17.89 15.53 2.85
C ILE A 87 17.98 14.41 1.81
N ASP A 88 18.92 14.50 0.89
CA ASP A 88 19.13 13.47 -0.13
C ASP A 88 19.48 12.12 0.50
N TRP A 89 20.33 12.12 1.53
CA TRP A 89 20.63 10.91 2.29
C TRP A 89 19.42 10.34 3.03
N ILE A 90 18.51 11.18 3.54
CA ILE A 90 17.25 10.72 4.12
C ILE A 90 16.38 10.07 3.04
N TYR A 91 16.24 10.66 1.86
CA TYR A 91 15.50 10.08 0.75
C TYR A 91 16.12 8.77 0.26
N VAL A 92 17.44 8.70 0.09
CA VAL A 92 18.14 7.44 -0.23
C VAL A 92 17.80 6.37 0.80
N SER A 93 17.90 6.69 2.09
CA SER A 93 17.57 5.77 3.19
C SER A 93 16.13 5.29 3.13
N GLN A 94 15.18 6.16 2.82
CA GLN A 94 13.76 5.79 2.63
C GLN A 94 13.56 4.83 1.46
N HIS A 95 14.20 5.08 0.31
CA HIS A 95 14.10 4.21 -0.86
C HIS A 95 14.70 2.83 -0.59
N VAL A 96 15.88 2.77 0.03
CA VAL A 96 16.51 1.51 0.44
C VAL A 96 15.61 0.74 1.42
N LEU A 97 15.01 1.44 2.39
CA LEU A 97 14.08 0.84 3.34
C LEU A 97 12.82 0.32 2.65
N VAL A 98 12.23 1.07 1.71
CA VAL A 98 11.06 0.61 0.92
C VAL A 98 11.39 -0.62 0.09
N LEU A 99 12.57 -0.67 -0.54
CA LEU A 99 13.04 -1.85 -1.28
C LEU A 99 13.15 -3.08 -0.35
N GLY A 100 13.78 -2.92 0.82
CA GLY A 100 13.85 -3.99 1.83
C GLY A 100 12.46 -4.44 2.31
N ILE A 101 11.56 -3.50 2.55
CA ILE A 101 10.18 -3.79 2.93
C ILE A 101 9.43 -4.53 1.81
N ALA A 102 9.60 -4.12 0.55
CA ALA A 102 8.96 -4.78 -0.59
C ALA A 102 9.27 -6.27 -0.66
N LEU A 103 10.50 -6.66 -0.29
CA LEU A 103 10.92 -8.06 -0.22
C LEU A 103 10.34 -8.79 1.00
N LEU A 104 10.22 -8.13 2.15
CA LEU A 104 9.94 -8.73 3.45
C LEU A 104 8.52 -8.45 3.97
N ARG A 105 7.70 -7.71 3.22
CA ARG A 105 6.39 -7.25 3.68
C ARG A 105 5.41 -8.38 3.95
N ARG A 106 4.54 -8.14 4.92
CA ARG A 106 3.48 -9.08 5.27
C ARG A 106 2.42 -9.19 4.17
N PRO A 107 1.88 -10.41 3.94
CA PRO A 107 0.74 -10.56 3.06
C PRO A 107 -0.46 -9.75 3.58
N PRO A 108 -1.21 -9.07 2.70
CA PRO A 108 -2.44 -8.41 3.10
C PRO A 108 -3.53 -9.45 3.43
N GLN A 109 -4.30 -9.17 4.48
CA GLN A 109 -5.51 -9.95 4.82
C GLN A 109 -6.66 -9.54 3.90
N THR A 110 -6.87 -8.23 3.78
CA THR A 110 -7.84 -7.61 2.86
C THR A 110 -7.19 -6.42 2.15
N HIS A 111 -7.74 -6.03 1.01
CA HIS A 111 -7.25 -4.90 0.22
C HIS A 111 -8.33 -4.38 -0.73
N ASP A 112 -8.21 -3.10 -1.09
CA ASP A 112 -9.07 -2.46 -2.08
C ASP A 112 -8.42 -2.50 -3.46
N TYR A 113 -9.06 -3.19 -4.41
CA TYR A 113 -8.68 -3.27 -5.82
C TYR A 113 -9.61 -2.45 -6.72
N SER A 114 -10.43 -1.56 -6.17
CA SER A 114 -11.31 -0.72 -6.99
C SER A 114 -10.49 0.09 -8.01
N LEU A 115 -11.11 0.38 -9.14
CA LEU A 115 -10.50 1.21 -10.18
C LEU A 115 -10.18 2.62 -9.64
N ALA A 116 -11.09 3.17 -8.83
CA ALA A 116 -10.92 4.49 -8.23
C ALA A 116 -9.70 4.52 -7.27
N THR A 117 -9.54 3.51 -6.41
CA THR A 117 -8.34 3.40 -5.55
C THR A 117 -7.08 3.22 -6.38
N SER A 118 -7.14 2.46 -7.48
CA SER A 118 -6.00 2.28 -8.39
C SER A 118 -5.61 3.59 -9.06
N ALA A 119 -6.59 4.34 -9.57
CA ALA A 119 -6.37 5.66 -10.16
C ALA A 119 -5.79 6.65 -9.15
N ALA A 120 -6.33 6.72 -7.93
CA ALA A 120 -5.81 7.57 -6.87
C ALA A 120 -4.36 7.21 -6.49
N VAL A 121 -4.00 5.92 -6.48
CA VAL A 121 -2.61 5.49 -6.28
C VAL A 121 -1.73 6.03 -7.41
N VAL A 122 -2.10 5.82 -8.67
CA VAL A 122 -1.31 6.30 -9.82
C VAL A 122 -1.14 7.81 -9.78
N VAL A 123 -2.21 8.57 -9.57
CA VAL A 123 -2.16 10.04 -9.49
C VAL A 123 -1.23 10.48 -8.36
N SER A 124 -1.38 9.91 -7.15
CA SER A 124 -0.57 10.30 -5.99
C SER A 124 0.92 9.96 -6.11
N TYR A 125 1.30 9.05 -7.00
CA TYR A 125 2.69 8.76 -7.33
C TYR A 125 3.22 9.59 -8.51
N ALA A 126 2.36 9.96 -9.46
CA ALA A 126 2.77 10.65 -10.67
C ALA A 126 2.90 12.17 -10.49
N TYR A 127 2.02 12.80 -9.68
CA TYR A 127 1.99 14.27 -9.60
C TYR A 127 3.28 14.92 -9.09
N PRO A 128 4.06 14.34 -8.13
CA PRO A 128 5.31 14.98 -7.70
C PRO A 128 6.33 15.08 -8.83
N TYR A 129 6.40 14.05 -9.68
CA TYR A 129 7.28 14.09 -10.86
C TYR A 129 6.79 15.08 -11.91
N ALA A 130 5.47 15.20 -12.07
CA ALA A 130 4.89 16.20 -12.95
C ALA A 130 5.20 17.63 -12.48
N GLN A 131 5.26 17.89 -11.15
CA GLN A 131 5.68 19.18 -10.60
C GLN A 131 7.14 19.48 -10.96
N VAL A 132 8.06 18.55 -10.70
CA VAL A 132 9.48 18.71 -11.03
C VAL A 132 9.67 18.97 -12.53
N ALA A 133 9.01 18.16 -13.36
CA ALA A 133 9.06 18.33 -14.81
C ALA A 133 8.51 19.71 -15.24
N LEU A 134 7.39 20.13 -14.65
CA LEU A 134 6.77 21.42 -14.98
C LEU A 134 7.67 22.60 -14.66
N LEU A 135 8.33 22.64 -13.50
CA LEU A 135 9.28 23.68 -13.12
C LEU A 135 10.53 23.67 -14.01
N GLY A 136 10.93 22.50 -14.52
CA GLY A 136 12.01 22.43 -15.52
C GLY A 136 11.65 23.04 -16.88
N TRP A 137 10.35 23.18 -17.21
CA TRP A 137 9.88 23.74 -18.48
C TRP A 137 9.34 25.18 -18.33
N VAL A 138 8.70 25.47 -17.20
CA VAL A 138 8.08 26.75 -16.88
C VAL A 138 8.64 27.21 -15.55
N PRO A 139 9.60 28.13 -15.56
CA PRO A 139 10.16 28.68 -14.31
C PRO A 139 9.08 29.18 -13.38
N GLY A 140 9.27 28.96 -12.10
CA GLY A 140 8.36 29.41 -11.07
C GLY A 140 8.69 30.81 -10.57
N GLU A 141 7.76 31.36 -9.82
CA GLU A 141 8.00 32.58 -9.04
C GLU A 141 8.84 32.24 -7.79
N PRO A 142 9.80 33.09 -7.42
CA PRO A 142 10.58 32.89 -6.22
C PRO A 142 9.69 32.99 -4.97
N GLY A 143 9.85 32.04 -4.07
CA GLY A 143 9.13 31.99 -2.80
C GLY A 143 10.04 32.28 -1.61
N TRP A 144 9.91 31.48 -0.57
CA TRP A 144 10.71 31.51 0.65
C TRP A 144 11.56 30.24 0.78
N PRO A 145 12.72 30.13 0.12
CA PRO A 145 13.50 28.91 0.03
C PRO A 145 13.86 28.31 1.41
N SER A 146 14.25 29.15 2.37
CA SER A 146 14.64 28.71 3.71
C SER A 146 13.46 28.10 4.48
N ALA A 147 12.28 28.72 4.41
CA ALA A 147 11.08 28.18 5.04
C ALA A 147 10.63 26.88 4.36
N GLY A 148 10.68 26.83 3.03
CA GLY A 148 10.41 25.64 2.25
C GLY A 148 11.36 24.50 2.61
N LEU A 149 12.66 24.77 2.71
CA LEU A 149 13.66 23.78 3.11
C LEU A 149 13.40 23.21 4.51
N VAL A 150 13.01 24.04 5.47
CA VAL A 150 12.64 23.58 6.83
C VAL A 150 11.46 22.62 6.76
N LEU A 151 10.40 22.94 6.00
CA LEU A 151 9.23 22.08 5.87
C LEU A 151 9.55 20.76 5.17
N VAL A 152 10.34 20.78 4.10
CA VAL A 152 10.80 19.56 3.41
C VAL A 152 11.62 18.68 4.35
N THR A 153 12.47 19.29 5.18
CA THR A 153 13.26 18.56 6.17
C THR A 153 12.37 17.88 7.22
N ILE A 154 11.40 18.61 7.77
CA ILE A 154 10.42 18.05 8.73
C ILE A 154 9.63 16.91 8.07
N ALA A 155 9.17 17.11 6.84
CA ALA A 155 8.45 16.13 6.06
C ALA A 155 9.28 14.85 5.85
N ALA A 156 10.55 14.97 5.49
CA ALA A 156 11.46 13.85 5.28
C ALA A 156 11.66 13.03 6.56
N PHE A 157 11.90 13.68 7.70
CA PHE A 157 12.02 12.98 8.99
C PHE A 157 10.71 12.31 9.42
N LEU A 158 9.56 12.98 9.24
CA LEU A 158 8.25 12.42 9.57
C LEU A 158 7.94 11.21 8.69
N SER A 159 8.26 11.29 7.40
CA SER A 159 8.11 10.18 6.44
C SER A 159 8.97 8.98 6.86
N LEU A 160 10.26 9.21 7.15
CA LEU A 160 11.17 8.16 7.58
C LEU A 160 10.70 7.50 8.88
N ALA A 161 10.33 8.30 9.90
CA ALA A 161 9.81 7.79 11.17
C ALA A 161 8.51 6.99 10.99
N SER A 162 7.62 7.44 10.10
CA SER A 162 6.38 6.75 9.76
C SER A 162 6.66 5.43 9.06
N LEU A 163 7.58 5.42 8.10
CA LEU A 163 7.97 4.23 7.35
C LEU A 163 8.65 3.18 8.25
N LEU A 164 9.54 3.60 9.15
CA LEU A 164 10.18 2.73 10.15
C LEU A 164 9.13 2.11 11.09
N SER A 165 8.13 2.90 11.52
CA SER A 165 7.04 2.40 12.38
C SER A 165 6.15 1.39 11.67
N LEU A 166 5.81 1.62 10.39
CA LEU A 166 5.03 0.68 9.56
C LEU A 166 5.83 -0.60 9.27
N GLY A 167 7.11 -0.46 8.98
CA GLY A 167 7.97 -1.58 8.62
C GLY A 167 7.29 -2.52 7.64
N ARG A 168 7.20 -3.82 7.95
CA ARG A 168 6.59 -4.86 7.09
C ARG A 168 5.07 -4.71 6.85
N SER A 169 4.42 -3.74 7.50
CA SER A 169 3.00 -3.42 7.27
C SER A 169 2.80 -2.40 6.14
N PHE A 170 3.88 -1.73 5.69
CA PHE A 170 3.82 -0.77 4.60
C PHE A 170 3.32 -1.37 3.28
N GLY A 171 2.63 -0.56 2.48
CA GLY A 171 2.21 -0.90 1.12
C GLY A 171 1.62 0.28 0.37
N ILE A 172 1.78 0.28 -0.96
CA ILE A 172 1.29 1.35 -1.83
C ILE A 172 -0.23 1.44 -1.82
N ARG A 173 -0.91 0.27 -1.82
CA ARG A 173 -2.37 0.18 -1.84
C ARG A 173 -2.94 0.04 -0.43
N PRO A 174 -4.11 0.63 -0.17
CA PRO A 174 -4.86 0.38 1.04
C PRO A 174 -5.06 -1.12 1.26
N ALA A 175 -4.58 -1.62 2.39
CA ALA A 175 -4.63 -3.04 2.69
C ALA A 175 -4.48 -3.27 4.21
N LEU A 176 -5.32 -4.12 4.76
CA LEU A 176 -5.19 -4.58 6.12
C LEU A 176 -4.03 -5.60 6.21
N ARG A 177 -3.02 -5.27 6.98
CA ARG A 177 -1.90 -6.16 7.34
C ARG A 177 -1.88 -6.32 8.85
N ARG A 178 -1.02 -5.63 9.52
CA ARG A 178 -1.01 -5.48 10.98
C ARG A 178 -1.23 -4.01 11.29
N LEU A 179 -2.18 -3.71 12.15
CA LEU A 179 -2.39 -2.36 12.65
C LEU A 179 -1.14 -1.89 13.38
N VAL A 180 -0.68 -0.67 13.05
CA VAL A 180 0.46 -0.01 13.67
C VAL A 180 -0.04 1.23 14.40
N THR A 181 0.24 1.30 15.70
CA THR A 181 -0.23 2.35 16.61
C THR A 181 0.93 3.05 17.33
N THR A 182 2.17 2.74 16.94
CA THR A 182 3.40 3.22 17.59
C THR A 182 4.08 4.31 16.76
N GLY A 183 5.06 4.99 17.36
CA GLY A 183 5.78 6.08 16.69
C GLY A 183 4.86 7.25 16.35
N PRO A 184 4.95 7.86 15.17
CA PRO A 184 4.07 8.95 14.76
C PRO A 184 2.58 8.59 14.72
N TYR A 185 2.23 7.30 14.57
CA TYR A 185 0.86 6.79 14.55
C TYR A 185 0.13 6.92 15.90
N ARG A 186 0.83 7.18 16.99
CA ARG A 186 0.19 7.50 18.28
C ARG A 186 -0.41 8.90 18.35
N PHE A 187 -0.05 9.79 17.45
CA PHE A 187 -0.51 11.18 17.44
C PHE A 187 -1.59 11.42 16.40
N VAL A 188 -1.39 10.88 15.19
CA VAL A 188 -2.32 10.96 14.06
C VAL A 188 -2.38 9.62 13.35
N ARG A 189 -3.52 9.32 12.69
CA ARG A 189 -3.72 8.03 12.05
C ARG A 189 -2.93 7.86 10.76
N HIS A 190 -2.64 8.96 10.07
CA HIS A 190 -1.99 8.95 8.75
C HIS A 190 -0.77 9.88 8.68
N PRO A 191 0.26 9.69 9.54
CA PRO A 191 1.42 10.58 9.58
C PRO A 191 2.25 10.55 8.29
N MET A 192 2.25 9.44 7.55
CA MET A 192 2.92 9.35 6.26
C MET A 192 2.25 10.24 5.21
N TYR A 193 0.91 10.31 5.17
CA TYR A 193 0.22 11.25 4.28
C TYR A 193 0.41 12.70 4.70
N LEU A 194 0.50 12.96 6.01
CA LEU A 194 0.86 14.29 6.51
C LEU A 194 2.25 14.72 6.02
N SER A 195 3.22 13.80 6.02
CA SER A 195 4.57 14.12 5.52
C SER A 195 4.55 14.47 4.03
N TYR A 196 3.72 13.83 3.21
CA TYR A 196 3.60 14.19 1.79
C TYR A 196 3.04 15.60 1.62
N ILE A 197 1.97 15.96 2.36
CA ILE A 197 1.38 17.29 2.32
C ILE A 197 2.40 18.36 2.76
N LEU A 198 3.14 18.13 3.85
CA LEU A 198 4.19 19.04 4.31
C LEU A 198 5.31 19.19 3.29
N GLY A 199 5.70 18.09 2.64
CA GLY A 199 6.70 18.09 1.57
C GLY A 199 6.25 18.94 0.38
N ASP A 200 5.00 18.78 -0.06
CA ASP A 200 4.41 19.56 -1.15
C ASP A 200 4.38 21.06 -0.84
N VAL A 201 3.93 21.43 0.37
CA VAL A 201 3.95 22.82 0.82
C VAL A 201 5.36 23.36 0.84
N GLY A 202 6.30 22.60 1.40
CA GLY A 202 7.70 23.01 1.49
C GLY A 202 8.38 23.15 0.11
N TYR A 203 8.03 22.26 -0.84
CA TYR A 203 8.52 22.35 -2.21
C TYR A 203 8.00 23.61 -2.92
N ASN A 204 6.67 23.83 -2.87
CA ASN A 204 6.04 24.99 -3.50
C ASN A 204 6.38 26.32 -2.79
N LEU A 205 6.79 26.31 -1.52
CA LEU A 205 7.31 27.51 -0.86
C LEU A 205 8.68 27.94 -1.38
N GLN A 206 9.46 27.05 -1.96
CA GLN A 206 10.77 27.41 -2.52
C GLN A 206 10.62 28.08 -3.88
N GLU A 207 9.83 27.48 -4.74
CA GLU A 207 9.53 27.95 -6.09
C GLU A 207 8.15 27.42 -6.49
N TRP A 208 7.30 28.26 -7.05
CA TRP A 208 5.94 27.89 -7.42
C TRP A 208 5.47 28.57 -8.70
N ASN A 209 4.55 27.93 -9.38
CA ASN A 209 3.72 28.54 -10.40
C ASN A 209 2.28 27.99 -10.29
N VAL A 210 1.34 28.59 -11.01
CA VAL A 210 -0.07 28.17 -10.97
C VAL A 210 -0.22 26.68 -11.33
N GLY A 211 0.58 26.18 -12.27
CA GLY A 211 0.53 24.77 -12.67
C GLY A 211 0.97 23.83 -11.55
N THR A 212 2.04 24.15 -10.80
CA THR A 212 2.47 23.33 -9.66
C THR A 212 1.43 23.31 -8.55
N VAL A 213 0.81 24.44 -8.26
CA VAL A 213 -0.29 24.53 -7.27
C VAL A 213 -1.48 23.67 -7.70
N LEU A 214 -1.88 23.73 -8.97
CA LEU A 214 -2.96 22.89 -9.50
C LEU A 214 -2.63 21.39 -9.41
N LEU A 215 -1.39 21.00 -9.72
CA LEU A 215 -0.92 19.63 -9.57
C LEU A 215 -0.99 19.15 -8.11
N VAL A 216 -0.57 20.00 -7.16
CA VAL A 216 -0.69 19.71 -5.71
C VAL A 216 -2.15 19.48 -5.32
N LEU A 217 -3.07 20.33 -5.75
CA LEU A 217 -4.50 20.18 -5.44
C LEU A 217 -5.06 18.86 -5.97
N VAL A 218 -4.68 18.47 -7.20
CA VAL A 218 -5.03 17.16 -7.76
C VAL A 218 -4.40 16.02 -6.93
N GLY A 219 -3.13 16.14 -6.57
CA GLY A 219 -2.43 15.19 -5.72
C GLY A 219 -3.11 15.02 -4.36
N TRP A 220 -3.41 16.13 -3.68
CA TRP A 220 -4.08 16.09 -2.37
C TRP A 220 -5.49 15.50 -2.44
N THR A 221 -6.24 15.76 -3.50
CA THR A 221 -7.54 15.11 -3.72
C THR A 221 -7.37 13.59 -3.77
N SER A 222 -6.35 13.11 -4.48
CA SER A 222 -6.03 11.68 -4.55
C SER A 222 -5.57 11.10 -3.20
N LEU A 223 -4.76 11.85 -2.44
CA LEU A 223 -4.33 11.47 -1.08
C LEU A 223 -5.52 11.37 -0.12
N LEU A 224 -6.42 12.34 -0.13
CA LEU A 224 -7.64 12.32 0.71
C LEU A 224 -8.54 11.13 0.37
N TYR A 225 -8.66 10.80 -0.92
CA TYR A 225 -9.37 9.59 -1.34
C TYR A 225 -8.69 8.32 -0.80
N ARG A 226 -7.36 8.23 -0.89
CA ARG A 226 -6.58 7.08 -0.38
C ARG A 226 -6.71 6.94 1.12
N ILE A 227 -6.67 8.03 1.90
CA ILE A 227 -6.90 8.03 3.36
C ILE A 227 -8.27 7.41 3.67
N ARG A 228 -9.34 7.85 2.97
CA ARG A 228 -10.69 7.29 3.17
C ARG A 228 -10.78 5.81 2.76
N ALA A 229 -10.10 5.42 1.70
CA ALA A 229 -10.04 4.03 1.27
C ALA A 229 -9.28 3.16 2.27
N GLU A 230 -8.20 3.67 2.85
CA GLU A 230 -7.42 2.99 3.89
C GLU A 230 -8.23 2.83 5.18
N ASP A 231 -8.88 3.89 5.66
CA ASP A 231 -9.77 3.83 6.83
C ASP A 231 -10.87 2.77 6.63
N ARG A 232 -11.50 2.70 5.45
CA ARG A 232 -12.52 1.68 5.14
C ARG A 232 -11.98 0.25 5.18
N VAL A 233 -10.76 0.04 4.69
CA VAL A 233 -10.13 -1.29 4.72
C VAL A 233 -9.72 -1.66 6.14
N LEU A 234 -9.16 -0.72 6.90
CA LEU A 234 -8.72 -0.93 8.27
C LEU A 234 -9.88 -1.12 9.24
N SER A 235 -11.04 -0.47 9.00
CA SER A 235 -12.23 -0.63 9.84
C SER A 235 -12.82 -2.05 9.84
N GLY A 236 -12.34 -2.93 8.96
CA GLY A 236 -12.62 -4.37 9.04
C GLY A 236 -11.90 -5.10 10.19
N ASP A 237 -10.98 -4.45 10.89
CA ASP A 237 -10.30 -5.00 12.07
C ASP A 237 -10.92 -4.42 13.34
N ALA A 238 -11.30 -5.30 14.29
CA ALA A 238 -11.88 -4.85 15.57
C ALA A 238 -10.94 -3.92 16.36
N ALA A 239 -9.63 -4.12 16.28
CA ALA A 239 -8.64 -3.26 16.93
C ALA A 239 -8.58 -1.83 16.35
N TRP A 240 -9.03 -1.65 15.09
CA TRP A 240 -9.08 -0.32 14.47
C TRP A 240 -10.01 0.64 15.20
N HIS A 241 -11.19 0.19 15.60
CA HIS A 241 -12.17 1.05 16.27
C HIS A 241 -11.61 1.60 17.58
N SER A 242 -11.04 0.74 18.42
CA SER A 242 -10.39 1.16 19.66
C SER A 242 -9.22 2.13 19.41
N TYR A 243 -8.43 1.90 18.39
CA TYR A 243 -7.34 2.81 18.00
C TYR A 243 -7.87 4.15 17.49
N ALA A 244 -8.91 4.14 16.64
CA ALA A 244 -9.51 5.36 16.09
C ALA A 244 -10.18 6.24 17.17
N ASP A 245 -10.69 5.64 18.25
CA ASP A 245 -11.24 6.35 19.41
C ASP A 245 -10.13 7.04 20.22
N GLN A 246 -8.96 6.40 20.34
CA GLN A 246 -7.80 6.96 21.05
C GLN A 246 -7.09 8.03 20.21
N VAL A 247 -6.90 7.78 18.92
CA VAL A 247 -6.22 8.68 17.98
C VAL A 247 -7.25 9.27 17.02
N ARG A 248 -7.91 10.34 17.47
CA ARG A 248 -9.07 10.92 16.76
C ARG A 248 -8.72 11.56 15.42
N TYR A 249 -7.54 12.14 15.30
CA TYR A 249 -7.14 12.92 14.13
C TYR A 249 -6.51 12.05 13.04
N ARG A 250 -6.88 12.31 11.80
CA ARG A 250 -6.30 11.64 10.63
C ARG A 250 -4.94 12.22 10.26
N LEU A 251 -4.87 13.55 10.15
CA LEU A 251 -3.67 14.26 9.68
C LEU A 251 -3.17 15.28 10.71
N LEU A 252 -3.98 16.27 11.05
CA LEU A 252 -3.61 17.35 11.94
C LEU A 252 -4.49 17.36 13.18
N PRO A 253 -3.89 17.44 14.39
CA PRO A 253 -4.67 17.62 15.61
C PRO A 253 -5.54 18.86 15.54
N GLY A 254 -6.84 18.69 15.80
CA GLY A 254 -7.83 19.77 15.78
C GLY A 254 -8.46 20.07 14.41
N LEU A 255 -7.93 19.55 13.30
CA LEU A 255 -8.44 19.90 11.97
C LEU A 255 -9.20 18.74 11.29
N TRP A 256 -8.74 17.52 11.35
CA TRP A 256 -9.38 16.35 10.70
C TRP A 256 -8.79 15.02 11.14
#